data_02f82020a3f022ef23ecade427bba98a
#
_entry.id   02f82020a3f022ef23ecade427bba98a
#
_cell.length_a   1.000
_cell.length_b   1.000
_cell.length_c   1.000
_cell.angle_alpha   90.00
_cell.angle_beta   90.00
_cell.angle_gamma   90.00
#
_symmetry.space_group_name_H-M   'P 1'
#
loop_
_entity.id
_entity.type
_entity.pdbx_description
1 polymer ?
#
loop_
_entity_poly.entity_id
_entity_poly.type
_entity_poly.pdbx_seq_one_letter_code
_entity_poly.pdbx_strand_id
1 'polypeptide(L)'
;MILFSVPEKIHDIDISAGYIPEGMEWIDEFHLEYPEHDRTGGFSFASVLLDEDDLSKVMQDKNVVDCEERTFGNYEGVYLKYNDLAEDGSFNQRIYLLCPDVYCVITVYIGDDISKEDAIKVVENLVITENDTMIETAGLYTWSEMVSPEESSGEAVMTSIADNKLLIHQIGEVFDISASGEDRDGNYIENDKISVCVDAVQVEDNLQLLGQNNVPEEWTDAVGTDGNLVNNTLSYIKSGNGIDSVDEIVKTESVKQKLVYATITYTNKSDEEINHMLYIGTLLLMDHEDGAYQIYDPTEQSGDDYDRVIWDGVARTAEMTYNSISEDYGNGGNYISSLKPGESIQVNMAWIVNENDLNNMYLNLNGDGAAYEFSDSMLKTGLVDIYQ
;
A
#
# COMPACT_ATOMS: atom_id res chain seq x y z
N MET A 1 31.20 -10.60 4.29
CA MET A 1 30.73 -9.27 3.79
C MET A 1 31.92 -8.55 3.18
N ILE A 2 31.87 -8.27 1.91
CA ILE A 2 32.82 -7.45 1.14
C ILE A 2 32.11 -6.15 0.84
N LEU A 3 32.79 -5.01 1.03
CA LEU A 3 32.26 -3.70 0.66
C LEU A 3 32.72 -3.33 -0.75
N PHE A 4 31.84 -2.84 -1.57
CA PHE A 4 32.11 -2.37 -2.92
C PHE A 4 32.13 -0.86 -2.97
N SER A 5 33.06 -0.29 -3.74
CA SER A 5 33.06 1.14 -4.01
C SER A 5 32.33 1.39 -5.30
N VAL A 6 31.12 1.94 -5.20
CA VAL A 6 30.31 2.28 -6.37
C VAL A 6 30.84 3.59 -6.99
N PRO A 7 31.07 3.64 -8.31
CA PRO A 7 31.46 4.87 -9.01
C PRO A 7 30.37 5.95 -8.95
N GLU A 8 30.72 7.22 -9.14
CA GLU A 8 29.75 8.34 -9.23
C GLU A 8 28.75 8.18 -10.40
N LYS A 9 29.15 7.46 -11.43
CA LYS A 9 28.33 7.11 -12.61
C LYS A 9 28.62 5.69 -13.05
N ILE A 10 27.58 5.00 -13.45
CA ILE A 10 27.64 3.66 -14.02
C ILE A 10 26.87 3.64 -15.35
N HIS A 11 27.11 2.65 -16.15
CA HIS A 11 26.23 2.34 -17.29
C HIS A 11 24.93 1.74 -16.79
N ASP A 12 23.85 2.10 -17.44
CA ASP A 12 22.57 1.41 -17.27
C ASP A 12 22.65 0.00 -17.85
N ILE A 13 21.77 -0.89 -17.46
CA ILE A 13 21.79 -2.30 -17.85
C ILE A 13 20.53 -2.71 -18.59
N ASP A 14 20.73 -3.57 -19.59
CA ASP A 14 19.67 -4.32 -20.25
C ASP A 14 19.67 -5.75 -19.73
N ILE A 15 18.48 -6.26 -19.40
CA ILE A 15 18.26 -7.64 -18.95
C ILE A 15 17.52 -8.39 -20.04
N SER A 16 18.02 -9.57 -20.40
CA SER A 16 17.35 -10.50 -21.31
C SER A 16 17.56 -11.93 -20.83
N ALA A 17 16.72 -12.87 -21.30
CA ALA A 17 16.80 -14.27 -20.92
C ALA A 17 17.17 -15.15 -22.13
N GLY A 18 18.22 -15.92 -22.01
CA GLY A 18 18.64 -16.91 -23.02
C GLY A 18 17.76 -18.17 -23.02
N TYR A 19 16.96 -18.36 -21.98
CA TYR A 19 15.91 -19.38 -21.91
C TYR A 19 14.61 -18.72 -21.43
N ILE A 20 13.54 -18.98 -22.15
CA ILE A 20 12.18 -18.52 -21.81
C ILE A 20 11.27 -19.74 -21.82
N PRO A 21 10.47 -19.99 -20.77
CA PRO A 21 9.46 -21.04 -20.76
C PRO A 21 8.49 -20.92 -21.94
N GLU A 22 7.97 -22.05 -22.43
CA GLU A 22 7.06 -22.07 -23.60
C GLU A 22 5.79 -21.26 -23.31
N GLY A 23 5.50 -20.30 -24.17
CA GLY A 23 4.31 -19.44 -24.08
C GLY A 23 4.53 -18.13 -23.31
N MET A 24 5.65 -17.95 -22.66
CA MET A 24 5.99 -16.66 -22.04
C MET A 24 6.63 -15.70 -23.03
N GLU A 25 6.42 -14.42 -22.83
CA GLU A 25 7.05 -13.34 -23.61
C GLU A 25 7.38 -12.13 -22.71
N TRP A 26 8.31 -11.29 -23.19
CA TRP A 26 8.58 -10.00 -22.57
C TRP A 26 7.43 -9.04 -22.88
N ILE A 27 6.73 -8.58 -21.83
CA ILE A 27 5.66 -7.59 -21.94
C ILE A 27 6.25 -6.18 -22.00
N ASP A 28 7.29 -5.95 -21.25
CA ASP A 28 8.13 -4.75 -21.28
C ASP A 28 9.56 -5.10 -20.88
N GLU A 29 10.41 -4.10 -20.60
CA GLU A 29 11.83 -4.29 -20.25
C GLU A 29 12.05 -4.94 -18.86
N PHE A 30 11.01 -5.00 -18.01
CA PHE A 30 11.10 -5.51 -16.63
C PHE A 30 10.22 -6.73 -16.37
N HIS A 31 9.33 -7.12 -17.31
CA HIS A 31 8.36 -8.19 -17.09
C HIS A 31 8.40 -9.25 -18.18
N LEU A 32 8.61 -10.50 -17.75
CA LEU A 32 8.55 -11.71 -18.59
C LEU A 32 7.44 -12.61 -18.04
N GLU A 33 6.33 -12.76 -18.77
CA GLU A 33 5.15 -13.46 -18.27
C GLU A 33 4.32 -14.13 -19.37
N TYR A 34 3.27 -14.85 -18.98
CA TYR A 34 2.24 -15.32 -19.89
C TYR A 34 1.32 -14.15 -20.27
N PRO A 35 0.98 -13.93 -21.55
CA PRO A 35 0.23 -12.75 -22.00
C PRO A 35 -1.14 -12.54 -21.33
N GLU A 36 -1.73 -13.60 -20.78
CA GLU A 36 -3.01 -13.55 -20.08
C GLU A 36 -2.95 -13.04 -18.65
N HIS A 37 -1.76 -12.91 -18.06
CA HIS A 37 -1.60 -12.61 -16.64
C HIS A 37 -1.58 -11.12 -16.29
N ASP A 38 -1.35 -10.24 -17.26
CA ASP A 38 -1.38 -8.78 -17.11
C ASP A 38 -0.62 -8.28 -15.86
N ARG A 39 0.65 -8.70 -15.72
CA ARG A 39 1.58 -8.36 -14.61
C ARG A 39 1.24 -8.97 -13.25
N THR A 40 0.49 -10.06 -13.22
CA THR A 40 0.12 -10.75 -11.97
C THR A 40 0.84 -12.08 -11.75
N GLY A 41 1.90 -12.37 -12.48
CA GLY A 41 2.67 -13.60 -12.38
C GLY A 41 3.98 -13.51 -13.16
N GLY A 42 4.56 -14.65 -13.52
CA GLY A 42 5.79 -14.72 -14.28
C GLY A 42 7.00 -14.18 -13.51
N PHE A 43 7.78 -13.29 -14.15
CA PHE A 43 8.99 -12.70 -13.62
C PHE A 43 8.94 -11.19 -13.70
N SER A 44 9.28 -10.51 -12.61
CA SER A 44 9.54 -9.08 -12.58
C SER A 44 10.99 -8.83 -12.12
N PHE A 45 11.68 -7.91 -12.77
CA PHE A 45 13.09 -7.63 -12.55
C PHE A 45 13.27 -6.22 -11.99
N ALA A 46 14.08 -6.10 -10.95
CA ALA A 46 14.49 -4.82 -10.39
C ALA A 46 15.99 -4.86 -10.07
N SER A 47 16.63 -3.70 -9.96
CA SER A 47 18.03 -3.60 -9.58
C SER A 47 18.25 -2.49 -8.54
N VAL A 48 19.23 -2.72 -7.65
CA VAL A 48 19.75 -1.71 -6.72
C VAL A 48 21.28 -1.71 -6.79
N LEU A 49 21.91 -0.64 -6.32
CA LEU A 49 23.38 -0.56 -6.31
C LEU A 49 24.00 -1.60 -5.36
N LEU A 50 25.04 -2.27 -5.82
CA LEU A 50 25.81 -3.24 -5.03
C LEU A 50 26.90 -2.50 -4.24
N ASP A 51 26.69 -2.27 -2.97
CA ASP A 51 27.64 -1.68 -2.03
C ASP A 51 28.21 -2.70 -1.03
N GLU A 52 27.50 -3.82 -0.78
CA GLU A 52 27.96 -4.97 0.02
C GLU A 52 27.41 -6.29 -0.53
N ASP A 53 28.07 -7.44 -0.19
CA ASP A 53 27.68 -8.78 -0.66
C ASP A 53 26.92 -9.63 0.38
N ASP A 54 26.38 -9.03 1.42
CA ASP A 54 25.72 -9.76 2.50
C ASP A 54 24.29 -10.17 2.15
N LEU A 55 24.11 -11.41 1.69
CA LEU A 55 22.80 -12.01 1.43
C LEU A 55 22.12 -12.59 2.69
N SER A 56 22.85 -12.67 3.82
CA SER A 56 22.32 -13.32 5.03
C SER A 56 21.08 -12.63 5.60
N LYS A 57 20.94 -11.32 5.36
CA LYS A 57 19.82 -10.52 5.85
C LYS A 57 18.48 -10.97 5.24
N VAL A 58 18.46 -11.23 3.91
CA VAL A 58 17.25 -11.71 3.24
C VAL A 58 16.95 -13.18 3.54
N MET A 59 17.99 -13.99 3.80
CA MET A 59 17.84 -15.39 4.16
C MET A 59 17.27 -15.60 5.56
N GLN A 60 17.39 -14.62 6.43
CA GLN A 60 16.89 -14.64 7.82
C GLN A 60 15.49 -14.05 7.96
N ASP A 61 14.83 -13.68 6.87
CA ASP A 61 13.44 -13.21 6.92
C ASP A 61 12.54 -14.34 7.48
N LYS A 62 11.73 -13.98 8.48
CA LYS A 62 10.83 -14.90 9.18
C LYS A 62 9.79 -15.59 8.26
N ASN A 63 9.53 -15.01 7.09
CA ASN A 63 8.57 -15.53 6.12
C ASN A 63 9.20 -16.45 5.07
N VAL A 64 10.51 -16.67 5.10
CA VAL A 64 11.21 -17.56 4.18
C VAL A 64 11.01 -19.01 4.61
N VAL A 65 10.44 -19.83 3.73
CA VAL A 65 10.14 -21.27 3.95
C VAL A 65 11.07 -22.21 3.15
N ASP A 66 11.74 -21.71 2.11
CA ASP A 66 12.78 -22.42 1.35
C ASP A 66 13.88 -21.43 0.95
N CYS A 67 15.13 -21.83 1.15
CA CYS A 67 16.30 -20.99 0.89
C CYS A 67 17.42 -21.83 0.29
N GLU A 68 17.99 -21.37 -0.85
CA GLU A 68 19.09 -22.07 -1.52
C GLU A 68 20.11 -21.07 -2.05
N GLU A 69 21.29 -21.00 -1.41
CA GLU A 69 22.45 -20.29 -1.97
C GLU A 69 23.05 -21.09 -3.11
N ARG A 70 23.33 -20.42 -4.23
CA ARG A 70 23.93 -21.05 -5.40
C ARG A 70 24.49 -20.04 -6.40
N THR A 71 25.25 -20.55 -7.36
CA THR A 71 25.66 -19.75 -8.53
C THR A 71 24.60 -19.90 -9.63
N PHE A 72 24.09 -18.77 -10.14
CA PHE A 72 23.20 -18.68 -11.28
C PHE A 72 23.98 -18.15 -12.49
N GLY A 73 24.28 -19.02 -13.44
CA GLY A 73 25.16 -18.65 -14.57
C GLY A 73 26.55 -18.19 -14.09
N ASN A 74 26.81 -16.88 -14.16
CA ASN A 74 28.09 -16.28 -13.73
C ASN A 74 28.02 -15.58 -12.36
N TYR A 75 26.82 -15.48 -11.75
CA TYR A 75 26.57 -14.67 -10.57
C TYR A 75 26.28 -15.53 -9.34
N GLU A 76 26.83 -15.14 -8.21
CA GLU A 76 26.44 -15.68 -6.91
C GLU A 76 25.10 -15.10 -6.51
N GLY A 77 24.27 -15.90 -5.83
CA GLY A 77 22.93 -15.44 -5.44
C GLY A 77 22.23 -16.42 -4.52
N VAL A 78 21.00 -16.09 -4.19
CA VAL A 78 20.13 -16.89 -3.33
C VAL A 78 18.72 -16.97 -3.91
N TYR A 79 18.16 -18.17 -3.94
CA TYR A 79 16.76 -18.42 -4.16
C TYR A 79 16.03 -18.45 -2.82
N LEU A 80 14.91 -17.76 -2.72
CA LEU A 80 14.02 -17.73 -1.55
C LEU A 80 12.60 -18.06 -2.00
N LYS A 81 11.90 -18.86 -1.19
CA LYS A 81 10.46 -18.99 -1.26
C LYS A 81 9.86 -18.49 0.04
N TYR A 82 8.89 -17.61 -0.08
CA TYR A 82 8.15 -17.05 1.04
C TYR A 82 6.93 -17.88 1.34
N ASN A 83 6.50 -17.85 2.60
CA ASN A 83 5.23 -18.41 2.99
C ASN A 83 4.12 -17.59 2.35
N ASP A 84 3.25 -18.27 1.62
CA ASP A 84 2.19 -17.63 0.87
C ASP A 84 0.84 -17.98 1.50
N LEU A 85 0.30 -17.02 2.24
CA LEU A 85 -1.11 -17.02 2.63
C LEU A 85 -1.92 -16.05 1.75
N ALA A 86 -1.26 -15.45 0.75
CA ALA A 86 -1.86 -14.51 -0.16
C ALA A 86 -2.57 -15.23 -1.32
N GLU A 87 -3.41 -14.47 -2.01
CA GLU A 87 -4.20 -14.88 -3.16
C GLU A 87 -3.34 -15.38 -4.33
N ASP A 88 -3.96 -16.16 -5.24
CA ASP A 88 -3.37 -16.61 -6.48
C ASP A 88 -2.73 -15.44 -7.26
N GLY A 89 -1.53 -15.65 -7.79
CA GLY A 89 -0.79 -14.66 -8.57
C GLY A 89 0.22 -13.82 -7.80
N SER A 90 0.48 -14.14 -6.54
CA SER A 90 1.50 -13.44 -5.75
C SER A 90 2.93 -13.80 -6.17
N PHE A 91 3.84 -12.82 -6.06
CA PHE A 91 5.28 -13.04 -6.23
C PHE A 91 5.89 -13.64 -4.96
N ASN A 92 5.60 -14.92 -4.69
CA ASN A 92 6.02 -15.63 -3.48
C ASN A 92 7.41 -16.26 -3.55
N GLN A 93 8.11 -16.09 -4.67
CA GLN A 93 9.49 -16.55 -4.85
C GLN A 93 10.38 -15.36 -5.21
N ARG A 94 11.63 -15.38 -4.82
CA ARG A 94 12.65 -14.37 -5.19
C ARG A 94 13.99 -14.99 -5.46
N ILE A 95 14.74 -14.39 -6.37
CA ILE A 95 16.16 -14.65 -6.53
C ILE A 95 16.90 -13.31 -6.46
N TYR A 96 17.92 -13.23 -5.63
CA TYR A 96 18.85 -12.11 -5.57
C TYR A 96 20.17 -12.53 -6.21
N LEU A 97 20.67 -11.74 -7.16
CA LEU A 97 21.93 -11.97 -7.86
C LEU A 97 22.90 -10.83 -7.56
N LEU A 98 24.10 -11.18 -7.10
CA LEU A 98 25.20 -10.24 -6.96
C LEU A 98 25.91 -10.09 -8.30
N CYS A 99 25.84 -8.90 -8.90
CA CYS A 99 26.41 -8.57 -10.21
C CYS A 99 27.50 -7.49 -10.08
N PRO A 100 28.70 -7.84 -9.54
CA PRO A 100 29.75 -6.86 -9.24
C PRO A 100 30.38 -6.23 -10.47
N ASP A 101 30.30 -6.86 -11.63
CA ASP A 101 30.77 -6.37 -12.91
C ASP A 101 29.95 -5.20 -13.47
N VAL A 102 28.70 -5.07 -13.05
CA VAL A 102 27.78 -3.99 -13.41
C VAL A 102 27.28 -3.18 -12.18
N TYR A 103 27.93 -3.35 -11.04
CA TYR A 103 27.66 -2.64 -9.77
C TYR A 103 26.21 -2.74 -9.26
N CYS A 104 25.51 -3.83 -9.52
CA CYS A 104 24.14 -3.97 -9.05
C CYS A 104 23.86 -5.33 -8.38
N VAL A 105 22.81 -5.33 -7.55
CA VAL A 105 22.09 -6.54 -7.16
C VAL A 105 20.80 -6.58 -7.96
N ILE A 106 20.57 -7.66 -8.69
CA ILE A 106 19.32 -7.87 -9.40
C ILE A 106 18.38 -8.68 -8.50
N THR A 107 17.20 -8.14 -8.26
CA THR A 107 16.09 -8.85 -7.64
C THR A 107 15.16 -9.38 -8.72
N VAL A 108 14.93 -10.68 -8.72
CA VAL A 108 13.96 -11.34 -9.59
C VAL A 108 12.77 -11.77 -8.74
N TYR A 109 11.65 -11.09 -8.88
CA TYR A 109 10.38 -11.47 -8.29
C TYR A 109 9.74 -12.52 -9.20
N ILE A 110 9.26 -13.62 -8.62
CA ILE A 110 8.78 -14.79 -9.37
C ILE A 110 7.41 -15.18 -8.84
N GLY A 111 6.44 -15.28 -9.74
CA GLY A 111 5.07 -15.64 -9.43
C GLY A 111 4.92 -17.10 -8.96
N ASP A 112 3.82 -17.39 -8.31
CA ASP A 112 3.45 -18.74 -7.86
C ASP A 112 3.08 -19.68 -9.02
N ASP A 113 2.79 -19.10 -10.20
CA ASP A 113 2.59 -19.79 -11.48
C ASP A 113 3.87 -20.42 -12.06
N ILE A 114 5.05 -20.08 -11.51
CA ILE A 114 6.35 -20.54 -12.00
C ILE A 114 6.92 -21.61 -11.07
N SER A 115 7.30 -22.75 -11.66
CA SER A 115 8.01 -23.80 -10.91
C SER A 115 9.41 -23.34 -10.45
N LYS A 116 9.89 -23.85 -9.30
CA LYS A 116 11.27 -23.57 -8.85
C LYS A 116 12.33 -23.95 -9.93
N GLU A 117 12.12 -25.05 -10.64
CA GLU A 117 13.01 -25.50 -11.71
C GLU A 117 13.06 -24.49 -12.86
N ASP A 118 11.92 -23.99 -13.33
CA ASP A 118 11.87 -22.98 -14.40
C ASP A 118 12.42 -21.65 -13.91
N ALA A 119 12.10 -21.24 -12.68
CA ALA A 119 12.65 -20.04 -12.05
C ALA A 119 14.19 -20.05 -12.08
N ILE A 120 14.79 -21.12 -11.57
CA ILE A 120 16.25 -21.29 -11.57
C ILE A 120 16.80 -21.28 -12.99
N LYS A 121 16.16 -22.00 -13.92
CA LYS A 121 16.63 -22.12 -15.28
C LYS A 121 16.58 -20.82 -16.08
N VAL A 122 15.54 -20.01 -15.87
CA VAL A 122 15.45 -18.66 -16.48
C VAL A 122 16.61 -17.81 -15.96
N VAL A 123 16.80 -17.77 -14.63
CA VAL A 123 17.82 -16.93 -13.99
C VAL A 123 19.25 -17.39 -14.29
N GLU A 124 19.52 -18.69 -14.40
CA GLU A 124 20.82 -19.22 -14.85
C GLU A 124 21.18 -18.80 -16.27
N ASN A 125 20.19 -18.46 -17.09
CA ASN A 125 20.36 -18.05 -18.49
C ASN A 125 20.07 -16.56 -18.72
N LEU A 126 20.07 -15.73 -17.67
CA LEU A 126 20.00 -14.30 -17.82
C LEU A 126 21.25 -13.76 -18.50
N VAL A 127 21.04 -12.82 -19.39
CA VAL A 127 22.10 -12.05 -20.05
C VAL A 127 21.93 -10.60 -19.60
N ILE A 128 22.89 -10.13 -18.83
CA ILE A 128 22.94 -8.78 -18.29
C ILE A 128 24.04 -8.04 -19.03
N THR A 129 23.71 -6.92 -19.65
CA THR A 129 24.66 -6.13 -20.44
C THR A 129 24.53 -4.66 -20.12
N GLU A 130 25.66 -3.97 -20.03
CA GLU A 130 25.67 -2.51 -19.98
C GLU A 130 25.18 -1.92 -21.31
N ASN A 131 24.36 -0.88 -21.25
CA ASN A 131 23.96 -0.09 -22.41
C ASN A 131 24.73 1.26 -22.46
N ASP A 132 24.46 2.08 -23.49
CA ASP A 132 25.17 3.36 -23.68
C ASP A 132 24.68 4.47 -22.74
N THR A 133 23.63 4.25 -21.94
CA THR A 133 23.08 5.23 -21.02
C THR A 133 23.93 5.30 -19.74
N MET A 134 24.33 6.51 -19.35
CA MET A 134 25.03 6.72 -18.09
C MET A 134 24.04 7.27 -17.05
N ILE A 135 24.02 6.64 -15.88
CA ILE A 135 23.22 7.06 -14.73
C ILE A 135 24.11 7.54 -13.59
N GLU A 136 23.67 8.61 -12.91
CA GLU A 136 24.32 9.10 -11.69
C GLU A 136 23.90 8.24 -10.51
N THR A 137 24.86 7.76 -9.72
CA THR A 137 24.57 6.85 -8.59
C THR A 137 24.17 7.57 -7.32
N ALA A 138 24.40 8.91 -7.25
CA ALA A 138 24.00 9.71 -6.12
C ALA A 138 22.47 9.70 -5.95
N GLY A 139 21.99 9.23 -4.79
CA GLY A 139 20.57 9.13 -4.48
C GLY A 139 19.84 7.88 -5.01
N LEU A 140 20.56 6.95 -5.66
CA LEU A 140 20.01 5.65 -5.95
C LEU A 140 20.10 4.74 -4.73
N TYR A 141 19.11 3.85 -4.59
CA TYR A 141 19.02 2.90 -3.49
C TYR A 141 20.16 1.87 -3.58
N THR A 142 20.80 1.59 -2.45
CA THR A 142 21.85 0.58 -2.35
C THR A 142 21.30 -0.72 -1.77
N TRP A 143 22.06 -1.82 -1.96
CA TRP A 143 21.70 -3.10 -1.36
C TRP A 143 21.68 -3.06 0.16
N SER A 144 22.65 -2.41 0.79
CA SER A 144 22.68 -2.27 2.24
C SER A 144 21.49 -1.49 2.80
N GLU A 145 21.02 -0.46 2.09
CA GLU A 145 19.79 0.28 2.44
C GLU A 145 18.55 -0.59 2.28
N MET A 146 18.46 -1.35 1.17
CA MET A 146 17.33 -2.21 0.88
C MET A 146 17.16 -3.33 1.93
N VAL A 147 18.25 -3.93 2.41
CA VAL A 147 18.20 -5.05 3.35
C VAL A 147 18.41 -4.65 4.81
N SER A 148 18.74 -3.38 5.06
CA SER A 148 18.75 -2.86 6.42
C SER A 148 17.32 -2.77 6.92
N PRO A 149 17.02 -3.22 8.14
CA PRO A 149 15.75 -2.83 8.75
C PRO A 149 15.69 -1.31 8.66
N GLU A 150 14.58 -0.76 8.20
CA GLU A 150 14.37 0.68 8.23
C GLU A 150 14.77 1.16 9.62
N GLU A 151 15.89 1.87 9.73
CA GLU A 151 16.10 2.72 10.88
C GLU A 151 14.97 3.73 10.74
N SER A 152 13.94 3.57 11.60
CA SER A 152 12.86 4.52 11.68
C SER A 152 13.52 5.91 11.66
N SER A 153 13.26 6.66 10.60
CA SER A 153 13.73 8.04 10.45
C SER A 153 13.32 8.73 11.73
N GLY A 154 14.15 8.99 12.67
CA GLY A 154 13.97 9.38 14.07
C GLY A 154 12.78 10.28 14.46
N GLU A 155 11.77 10.41 13.66
CA GLU A 155 10.43 10.86 13.98
C GLU A 155 9.67 9.68 14.57
N ALA A 156 9.44 9.77 15.86
CA ALA A 156 8.66 8.77 16.58
C ALA A 156 7.26 8.69 15.95
N VAL A 157 6.94 7.56 15.32
CA VAL A 157 5.57 7.25 14.87
C VAL A 157 4.67 7.31 16.11
N MET A 158 3.75 8.27 16.14
CA MET A 158 2.82 8.44 17.26
C MET A 158 1.55 7.64 16.97
N THR A 159 1.44 6.46 17.55
CA THR A 159 0.21 5.65 17.51
C THR A 159 -0.71 5.92 18.69
N SER A 160 -0.23 6.59 19.74
CA SER A 160 -1.00 6.94 20.92
C SER A 160 -0.78 8.40 21.32
N ILE A 161 -1.85 9.10 21.68
CA ILE A 161 -1.82 10.50 22.08
C ILE A 161 -2.82 10.80 23.20
N ALA A 162 -2.44 11.67 24.14
CA ALA A 162 -3.36 12.11 25.18
C ALA A 162 -4.57 12.84 24.56
N ASP A 163 -5.78 12.58 25.06
CA ASP A 163 -7.05 13.11 24.55
C ASP A 163 -7.08 14.64 24.43
N ASN A 164 -6.41 15.34 25.36
CA ASN A 164 -6.32 16.80 25.36
C ASN A 164 -5.36 17.37 24.28
N LYS A 165 -4.75 16.53 23.46
CA LYS A 165 -3.84 16.90 22.36
C LYS A 165 -4.45 16.72 20.98
N LEU A 166 -5.57 16.03 20.90
CA LEU A 166 -6.28 15.75 19.67
C LEU A 166 -7.65 16.43 19.68
N LEU A 167 -7.98 17.15 18.64
CA LEU A 167 -9.33 17.70 18.46
C LEU A 167 -10.21 16.63 17.83
N ILE A 168 -11.37 16.39 18.43
CA ILE A 168 -12.38 15.49 17.88
C ILE A 168 -13.63 16.31 17.55
N HIS A 169 -13.95 16.38 16.26
CA HIS A 169 -15.15 17.02 15.73
C HIS A 169 -16.30 16.02 15.68
N GLN A 170 -17.50 16.55 15.72
CA GLN A 170 -18.73 15.77 15.55
C GLN A 170 -19.30 15.95 14.14
N ILE A 171 -20.13 15.02 13.68
CA ILE A 171 -20.90 15.15 12.45
C ILE A 171 -21.70 16.44 12.49
N GLY A 172 -21.63 17.26 11.43
CA GLY A 172 -22.26 18.58 11.31
C GLY A 172 -21.40 19.74 11.81
N GLU A 173 -20.24 19.52 12.41
CA GLU A 173 -19.29 20.58 12.76
C GLU A 173 -18.47 21.00 11.54
N VAL A 174 -18.19 22.31 11.47
CA VAL A 174 -17.36 22.92 10.41
C VAL A 174 -15.98 23.24 10.99
N PHE A 175 -14.93 22.75 10.37
CA PHE A 175 -13.55 23.05 10.76
C PHE A 175 -12.66 23.25 9.52
N ASP A 176 -11.48 23.79 9.72
CA ASP A 176 -10.56 24.11 8.63
C ASP A 176 -9.47 23.00 8.51
N ILE A 177 -9.14 22.65 7.26
CA ILE A 177 -8.08 21.70 6.91
C ILE A 177 -7.08 22.35 5.94
N SER A 178 -5.93 21.71 5.74
CA SER A 178 -5.05 21.95 4.61
C SER A 178 -5.41 21.04 3.45
N ALA A 179 -5.52 21.59 2.25
CA ALA A 179 -5.71 20.84 1.02
C ALA A 179 -4.74 21.30 -0.06
N SER A 180 -4.25 20.38 -0.86
CA SER A 180 -3.39 20.66 -2.01
C SER A 180 -4.20 20.85 -3.29
N GLY A 181 -3.67 21.67 -4.18
CA GLY A 181 -4.26 21.97 -5.48
C GLY A 181 -3.33 22.83 -6.32
N GLU A 182 -3.90 23.54 -7.30
CA GLU A 182 -3.16 24.44 -8.18
C GLU A 182 -3.75 25.86 -8.14
N ASP A 183 -2.87 26.86 -8.28
CA ASP A 183 -3.27 28.24 -8.51
C ASP A 183 -3.72 28.47 -9.98
N ARG A 184 -4.05 29.71 -10.34
CA ARG A 184 -4.47 30.08 -11.72
C ARG A 184 -3.40 29.86 -12.78
N ASP A 185 -2.15 29.82 -12.38
CA ASP A 185 -1.00 29.67 -13.28
C ASP A 185 -0.55 28.20 -13.38
N GLY A 186 -1.25 27.28 -12.67
CA GLY A 186 -0.95 25.84 -12.64
C GLY A 186 0.21 25.49 -11.70
N ASN A 187 0.53 26.35 -10.73
CA ASN A 187 1.53 26.01 -9.73
C ASN A 187 0.87 25.28 -8.57
N TYR A 188 1.55 24.26 -8.07
CA TYR A 188 1.13 23.55 -6.86
C TYR A 188 1.05 24.52 -5.67
N ILE A 189 -0.04 24.47 -4.96
CA ILE A 189 -0.27 25.21 -3.71
C ILE A 189 -0.82 24.30 -2.63
N GLU A 190 -0.48 24.62 -1.40
CA GLU A 190 -1.13 24.09 -0.21
C GLU A 190 -2.00 25.20 0.40
N ASN A 191 -3.29 24.97 0.57
CA ASN A 191 -4.23 25.97 1.05
C ASN A 191 -4.82 25.53 2.39
N ASP A 192 -4.56 26.31 3.46
CA ASP A 192 -5.03 26.06 4.83
C ASP A 192 -6.38 26.77 5.13
N LYS A 193 -7.07 27.28 4.10
CA LYS A 193 -8.35 27.96 4.21
C LYS A 193 -9.50 27.17 3.54
N ILE A 194 -9.38 25.86 3.54
CA ILE A 194 -10.48 24.99 3.15
C ILE A 194 -11.21 24.58 4.41
N SER A 195 -12.51 24.86 4.49
CA SER A 195 -13.34 24.29 5.54
C SER A 195 -14.09 23.07 5.07
N VAL A 196 -14.23 22.12 5.98
CA VAL A 196 -14.96 20.88 5.75
C VAL A 196 -16.06 20.70 6.77
N CYS A 197 -17.09 19.95 6.37
CA CYS A 197 -18.16 19.47 7.24
C CYS A 197 -18.52 18.05 6.81
N VAL A 198 -18.48 17.10 7.71
CA VAL A 198 -19.13 15.80 7.49
C VAL A 198 -20.62 16.00 7.76
N ASP A 199 -21.42 16.11 6.71
CA ASP A 199 -22.85 16.43 6.82
C ASP A 199 -23.66 15.25 7.34
N ALA A 200 -23.29 14.02 6.91
CA ALA A 200 -23.97 12.80 7.31
C ALA A 200 -23.07 11.56 7.09
N VAL A 201 -23.30 10.54 7.89
CA VAL A 201 -22.75 9.20 7.70
C VAL A 201 -23.88 8.19 7.74
N GLN A 202 -23.87 7.23 6.82
CA GLN A 202 -24.85 6.15 6.72
C GLN A 202 -24.13 4.81 6.66
N VAL A 203 -24.68 3.81 7.34
CA VAL A 203 -24.11 2.45 7.37
C VAL A 203 -25.15 1.49 6.82
N GLU A 204 -24.79 0.71 5.80
CA GLU A 204 -25.69 -0.18 5.10
C GLU A 204 -25.08 -1.57 4.89
N ASP A 205 -25.94 -2.58 4.71
CA ASP A 205 -25.55 -3.94 4.38
C ASP A 205 -25.30 -4.15 2.87
N ASN A 206 -25.51 -3.14 2.04
CA ASN A 206 -25.50 -3.23 0.58
C ASN A 206 -24.96 -1.94 -0.07
N LEU A 207 -24.82 -1.95 -1.40
CA LEU A 207 -24.22 -0.85 -2.16
C LEU A 207 -25.25 0.14 -2.74
N GLN A 208 -26.51 0.15 -2.29
CA GLN A 208 -27.57 0.96 -2.91
C GLN A 208 -27.38 2.47 -2.79
N LEU A 209 -26.57 2.95 -1.84
CA LEU A 209 -26.24 4.36 -1.68
C LEU A 209 -25.26 4.86 -2.76
N LEU A 210 -24.50 3.95 -3.37
CA LEU A 210 -23.49 4.31 -4.36
C LEU A 210 -24.11 4.69 -5.70
N GLY A 211 -23.55 5.71 -6.37
CA GLY A 211 -23.85 5.98 -7.76
C GLY A 211 -23.36 4.84 -8.66
N GLN A 212 -23.83 4.81 -9.92
CA GLN A 212 -23.43 3.76 -10.86
C GLN A 212 -21.97 3.90 -11.37
N ASN A 213 -21.37 5.06 -11.14
CA ASN A 213 -20.01 5.35 -11.56
C ASN A 213 -19.06 5.17 -10.37
N ASN A 214 -17.83 4.76 -10.64
CA ASN A 214 -16.73 4.65 -9.68
C ASN A 214 -16.94 3.60 -8.57
N VAL A 215 -17.89 2.68 -8.71
CA VAL A 215 -18.01 1.54 -7.79
C VAL A 215 -16.88 0.56 -8.12
N PRO A 216 -16.00 0.23 -7.17
CA PRO A 216 -14.96 -0.77 -7.38
C PRO A 216 -15.57 -2.12 -7.80
N GLU A 217 -14.96 -2.77 -8.79
CA GLU A 217 -15.44 -4.06 -9.31
C GLU A 217 -15.49 -5.11 -8.21
N GLU A 218 -14.44 -5.19 -7.40
CA GLU A 218 -14.34 -6.07 -6.23
C GLU A 218 -15.51 -5.91 -5.24
N TRP A 219 -16.01 -4.68 -5.05
CA TRP A 219 -17.19 -4.45 -4.21
C TRP A 219 -18.46 -5.02 -4.82
N THR A 220 -18.58 -4.91 -6.15
CA THR A 220 -19.72 -5.46 -6.88
C THR A 220 -19.72 -6.99 -6.80
N ASP A 221 -18.54 -7.61 -6.88
CA ASP A 221 -18.37 -9.06 -6.77
C ASP A 221 -18.60 -9.58 -5.34
N ALA A 222 -18.37 -8.73 -4.34
CA ALA A 222 -18.66 -9.03 -2.95
C ALA A 222 -20.16 -8.96 -2.57
N VAL A 223 -21.08 -8.66 -3.51
CA VAL A 223 -22.52 -8.67 -3.26
C VAL A 223 -23.09 -10.08 -3.47
N GLY A 224 -23.70 -10.61 -2.42
CA GLY A 224 -24.35 -11.91 -2.44
C GLY A 224 -25.69 -11.93 -3.22
N THR A 225 -26.23 -13.11 -3.38
CA THR A 225 -27.51 -13.34 -4.13
C THR A 225 -28.73 -12.71 -3.47
N ASP A 226 -28.63 -12.33 -2.20
CA ASP A 226 -29.66 -11.61 -1.44
C ASP A 226 -29.56 -10.07 -1.61
N GLY A 227 -28.54 -9.59 -2.31
CA GLY A 227 -28.26 -8.17 -2.58
C GLY A 227 -27.48 -7.45 -1.48
N ASN A 228 -27.02 -8.19 -0.45
CA ASN A 228 -26.19 -7.66 0.61
C ASN A 228 -24.72 -8.04 0.39
N LEU A 229 -23.81 -7.32 1.05
CA LEU A 229 -22.40 -7.69 1.11
C LEU A 229 -22.23 -9.08 1.76
N VAL A 230 -21.38 -9.91 1.19
CA VAL A 230 -21.03 -11.20 1.80
C VAL A 230 -20.22 -10.98 3.08
N ASN A 231 -20.19 -11.97 3.95
CA ASN A 231 -19.36 -11.89 5.15
C ASN A 231 -17.87 -11.95 4.78
N ASN A 232 -17.05 -11.26 5.55
CA ASN A 232 -15.61 -11.42 5.56
C ASN A 232 -15.22 -12.62 6.42
N THR A 233 -14.18 -13.37 6.05
CA THR A 233 -13.53 -14.36 6.91
C THR A 233 -12.27 -13.76 7.48
N LEU A 234 -12.19 -13.69 8.81
CA LEU A 234 -10.99 -13.28 9.51
C LEU A 234 -10.21 -14.55 9.88
N SER A 235 -8.97 -14.66 9.41
CA SER A 235 -8.06 -15.75 9.75
C SER A 235 -6.98 -15.22 10.71
N TYR A 236 -6.98 -15.75 11.93
CA TYR A 236 -6.02 -15.41 12.97
C TYR A 236 -4.77 -16.28 12.82
N ILE A 237 -3.64 -15.66 12.62
CA ILE A 237 -2.39 -16.30 12.23
C ILE A 237 -1.39 -16.26 13.37
N LYS A 238 -0.81 -17.43 13.64
CA LYS A 238 0.42 -17.56 14.39
C LYS A 238 1.58 -17.71 13.43
N SER A 239 2.42 -16.70 13.36
CA SER A 239 3.55 -16.68 12.43
C SER A 239 4.56 -17.77 12.75
N GLY A 240 5.01 -18.47 11.72
CA GLY A 240 6.16 -19.36 11.78
C GLY A 240 7.46 -18.58 11.94
N ASN A 241 8.55 -19.30 12.19
CA ASN A 241 9.88 -18.69 12.30
C ASN A 241 10.63 -18.66 10.95
N GLY A 242 10.01 -19.15 9.87
CA GLY A 242 10.60 -19.21 8.53
C GLY A 242 11.75 -20.19 8.34
N ILE A 243 12.12 -20.96 9.39
CA ILE A 243 13.21 -21.93 9.36
C ILE A 243 12.69 -23.36 9.48
N ASP A 244 11.94 -23.65 10.54
CA ASP A 244 11.42 -24.97 10.88
C ASP A 244 9.92 -24.99 11.18
N SER A 245 9.27 -23.85 11.13
CA SER A 245 7.83 -23.69 11.27
C SER A 245 7.27 -22.70 10.26
N VAL A 246 6.07 -22.97 9.77
CA VAL A 246 5.27 -22.14 8.88
C VAL A 246 4.16 -21.44 9.67
N ASP A 247 3.52 -20.45 9.05
CA ASP A 247 2.35 -19.81 9.61
C ASP A 247 1.22 -20.81 9.82
N GLU A 248 0.47 -20.64 10.90
CA GLU A 248 -0.64 -21.50 11.28
C GLU A 248 -1.90 -20.66 11.48
N ILE A 249 -3.00 -21.05 10.83
CA ILE A 249 -4.32 -20.49 11.12
C ILE A 249 -4.84 -21.12 12.41
N VAL A 250 -4.79 -20.37 13.51
CA VAL A 250 -5.22 -20.87 14.82
C VAL A 250 -6.72 -20.68 15.08
N LYS A 251 -7.35 -19.74 14.35
CA LYS A 251 -8.79 -19.44 14.45
C LYS A 251 -9.29 -18.82 13.16
N THR A 252 -10.54 -19.08 12.80
CA THR A 252 -11.29 -18.32 11.79
C THR A 252 -12.58 -17.76 12.37
N GLU A 253 -13.00 -16.59 11.88
CA GLU A 253 -14.24 -15.94 12.29
C GLU A 253 -14.93 -15.33 11.06
N SER A 254 -16.26 -15.50 10.95
CA SER A 254 -17.05 -14.90 9.89
C SER A 254 -17.72 -13.62 10.43
N VAL A 255 -17.40 -12.47 9.84
CA VAL A 255 -17.90 -11.16 10.26
C VAL A 255 -18.65 -10.50 9.11
N LYS A 256 -19.74 -9.80 9.40
CA LYS A 256 -20.46 -9.04 8.38
C LYS A 256 -19.62 -7.86 7.90
N GLN A 257 -19.71 -7.61 6.59
CA GLN A 257 -19.19 -6.39 5.99
C GLN A 257 -20.27 -5.33 5.90
N LYS A 258 -19.92 -4.08 6.09
CA LYS A 258 -20.80 -2.91 6.07
C LYS A 258 -20.23 -1.84 5.17
N LEU A 259 -21.09 -1.24 4.37
CA LEU A 259 -20.78 0.00 3.68
C LEU A 259 -20.89 1.17 4.66
N VAL A 260 -19.82 1.93 4.82
CA VAL A 260 -19.81 3.24 5.50
C VAL A 260 -19.79 4.31 4.41
N TYR A 261 -20.84 5.13 4.34
CA TYR A 261 -21.01 6.16 3.31
C TYR A 261 -21.10 7.53 3.97
N ALA A 262 -20.12 8.37 3.70
CA ALA A 262 -20.03 9.71 4.25
C ALA A 262 -20.30 10.78 3.18
N THR A 263 -21.08 11.80 3.54
CA THR A 263 -21.32 12.99 2.74
C THR A 263 -20.58 14.15 3.35
N ILE A 264 -19.67 14.77 2.58
CA ILE A 264 -18.77 15.81 3.05
C ILE A 264 -18.89 17.05 2.16
N THR A 265 -19.03 18.22 2.79
CA THR A 265 -19.00 19.53 2.12
C THR A 265 -17.63 20.19 2.31
N TYR A 266 -16.97 20.54 1.21
CA TYR A 266 -15.76 21.36 1.15
C TYR A 266 -16.12 22.78 0.76
N THR A 267 -15.54 23.79 1.41
CA THR A 267 -15.77 25.22 1.12
C THR A 267 -14.43 25.96 1.03
N ASN A 268 -14.19 26.66 -0.08
CA ASN A 268 -13.04 27.52 -0.22
C ASN A 268 -13.27 28.85 0.49
N LYS A 269 -12.57 29.09 1.60
CA LYS A 269 -12.59 30.37 2.34
C LYS A 269 -11.48 31.33 1.94
N SER A 270 -10.63 30.95 0.99
CA SER A 270 -9.57 31.85 0.48
C SER A 270 -10.11 32.88 -0.50
N ASP A 271 -9.28 33.86 -0.84
CA ASP A 271 -9.60 34.90 -1.83
C ASP A 271 -9.25 34.45 -3.26
N GLU A 272 -8.68 33.25 -3.43
CA GLU A 272 -8.20 32.70 -4.70
C GLU A 272 -8.95 31.44 -5.07
N GLU A 273 -9.11 31.22 -6.38
CA GLU A 273 -9.64 29.97 -6.94
C GLU A 273 -8.57 28.88 -6.81
N ILE A 274 -9.00 27.69 -6.39
CA ILE A 274 -8.17 26.50 -6.31
C ILE A 274 -8.61 25.57 -7.43
N ASN A 275 -7.67 25.17 -8.29
CA ASN A 275 -7.89 24.21 -9.35
C ASN A 275 -7.32 22.86 -8.94
N HIS A 276 -7.90 21.78 -9.46
CA HIS A 276 -7.47 20.41 -9.22
C HIS A 276 -7.19 20.12 -7.73
N MET A 277 -8.11 20.59 -6.87
CA MET A 277 -7.99 20.35 -5.43
C MET A 277 -8.14 18.86 -5.13
N LEU A 278 -7.06 18.29 -4.60
CA LEU A 278 -7.09 16.92 -4.09
C LEU A 278 -7.94 16.86 -2.82
N TYR A 279 -8.83 15.88 -2.73
CA TYR A 279 -9.55 15.56 -1.50
C TYR A 279 -9.34 14.10 -1.13
N ILE A 280 -9.11 13.84 0.14
CA ILE A 280 -8.84 12.53 0.70
C ILE A 280 -9.73 12.35 1.92
N GLY A 281 -10.22 11.13 2.10
CA GLY A 281 -10.85 10.69 3.33
C GLY A 281 -10.17 9.41 3.77
N THR A 282 -9.55 9.44 4.95
CA THR A 282 -8.87 8.28 5.52
C THR A 282 -9.58 7.84 6.79
N LEU A 283 -10.04 6.60 6.78
CA LEU A 283 -10.71 6.00 7.92
C LEU A 283 -9.70 5.39 8.87
N LEU A 284 -9.66 5.90 10.12
CA LEU A 284 -8.84 5.37 11.19
C LEU A 284 -9.70 4.58 12.16
N LEU A 285 -9.10 3.55 12.77
CA LEU A 285 -9.67 2.88 13.94
C LEU A 285 -8.89 3.30 15.18
N MET A 286 -9.60 3.81 16.18
CA MET A 286 -8.96 4.25 17.42
C MET A 286 -9.73 3.73 18.63
N ASP A 287 -8.97 3.25 19.62
CA ASP A 287 -9.45 3.04 20.98
C ASP A 287 -9.28 4.33 21.80
N HIS A 288 -10.17 4.55 22.77
CA HIS A 288 -10.05 5.63 23.73
C HIS A 288 -10.10 5.06 25.14
N GLU A 289 -8.93 4.91 25.75
CA GLU A 289 -8.76 4.36 27.09
C GLU A 289 -7.79 5.21 27.92
N ASP A 290 -8.01 5.29 29.22
CA ASP A 290 -7.12 5.97 30.20
C ASP A 290 -6.77 7.43 29.83
N GLY A 291 -7.64 8.13 29.09
CA GLY A 291 -7.45 9.53 28.66
C GLY A 291 -6.48 9.69 27.50
N ALA A 292 -6.35 8.67 26.67
CA ALA A 292 -5.57 8.68 25.43
C ALA A 292 -6.33 8.02 24.29
N TYR A 293 -6.10 8.51 23.08
CA TYR A 293 -6.48 7.85 21.83
C TYR A 293 -5.32 7.01 21.34
N GLN A 294 -5.62 5.81 20.87
CA GLN A 294 -4.65 4.88 20.29
C GLN A 294 -5.16 4.39 18.94
N ILE A 295 -4.42 4.73 17.87
CA ILE A 295 -4.67 4.17 16.52
C ILE A 295 -4.18 2.72 16.51
N TYR A 296 -4.95 1.86 15.88
CA TYR A 296 -4.55 0.47 15.63
C TYR A 296 -4.86 0.02 14.22
N ASP A 297 -4.05 -0.90 13.71
CA ASP A 297 -4.35 -1.66 12.49
C ASP A 297 -5.06 -2.96 12.90
N PRO A 298 -6.29 -3.19 12.45
CA PRO A 298 -7.02 -4.41 12.82
C PRO A 298 -6.40 -5.68 12.23
N THR A 299 -5.54 -5.59 11.24
CA THR A 299 -4.83 -6.74 10.66
C THR A 299 -3.56 -7.09 11.42
N GLU A 300 -2.96 -6.13 12.12
CA GLU A 300 -1.77 -6.28 12.96
C GLU A 300 -2.10 -6.58 14.44
N GLN A 301 -3.36 -6.82 14.75
CA GLN A 301 -3.76 -7.19 16.10
C GLN A 301 -3.17 -8.55 16.49
N SER A 302 -2.62 -8.62 17.70
CA SER A 302 -2.06 -9.83 18.28
C SER A 302 -2.82 -10.24 19.54
N GLY A 303 -2.79 -11.53 19.85
CA GLY A 303 -3.38 -12.12 21.05
C GLY A 303 -2.46 -13.17 21.65
N ASP A 304 -2.98 -13.94 22.62
CA ASP A 304 -2.17 -14.96 23.30
C ASP A 304 -1.67 -16.07 22.35
N ASP A 305 -2.44 -16.38 21.30
CA ASP A 305 -2.17 -17.51 20.41
C ASP A 305 -1.93 -17.09 18.93
N TYR A 306 -2.02 -15.80 18.59
CA TYR A 306 -1.82 -15.29 17.23
C TYR A 306 -1.11 -13.92 17.25
N ASP A 307 -0.51 -13.54 16.13
CA ASP A 307 0.24 -12.27 15.99
C ASP A 307 -0.25 -11.36 14.85
N ARG A 308 -1.16 -11.84 13.99
CA ARG A 308 -1.80 -11.03 12.95
C ARG A 308 -3.14 -11.63 12.51
N VAL A 309 -3.93 -10.84 11.77
CA VAL A 309 -5.23 -11.25 11.22
C VAL A 309 -5.27 -11.01 9.72
N ILE A 310 -5.61 -12.02 8.93
CA ILE A 310 -5.82 -11.90 7.48
C ILE A 310 -7.31 -11.81 7.21
N TRP A 311 -7.70 -10.94 6.29
CA TRP A 311 -9.05 -10.75 5.81
C TRP A 311 -9.17 -11.25 4.37
N ASP A 312 -10.17 -12.08 4.07
CA ASP A 312 -10.45 -12.58 2.70
C ASP A 312 -11.51 -11.74 1.96
N GLY A 313 -12.17 -10.82 2.67
CA GLY A 313 -13.19 -9.95 2.11
C GLY A 313 -12.64 -8.64 1.56
N VAL A 314 -13.57 -7.75 1.14
CA VAL A 314 -13.23 -6.43 0.58
C VAL A 314 -13.20 -5.31 1.62
N ALA A 315 -13.37 -5.63 2.90
CA ALA A 315 -13.23 -4.68 3.98
C ALA A 315 -11.80 -4.12 4.02
N ARG A 316 -11.68 -2.80 4.11
CA ARG A 316 -10.41 -2.08 4.26
C ARG A 316 -10.64 -0.84 5.12
N THR A 317 -9.66 -0.54 5.95
CA THR A 317 -9.53 0.75 6.62
C THR A 317 -8.41 1.53 5.94
N ALA A 318 -8.30 2.80 6.12
CA ALA A 318 -7.40 3.76 5.51
C ALA A 318 -8.07 4.62 4.43
N GLU A 319 -7.44 4.87 3.29
CA GLU A 319 -7.98 5.77 2.26
C GLU A 319 -9.33 5.28 1.70
N MET A 320 -10.20 6.23 1.35
CA MET A 320 -11.49 5.93 0.74
C MET A 320 -11.32 5.14 -0.56
N THR A 321 -12.08 4.06 -0.69
CA THR A 321 -12.07 3.25 -1.92
C THR A 321 -13.06 3.77 -2.96
N TYR A 322 -14.17 4.40 -2.50
CA TYR A 322 -15.17 5.01 -3.38
C TYR A 322 -15.21 6.53 -3.16
N ASN A 323 -15.30 7.26 -4.26
CA ASN A 323 -15.60 8.69 -4.27
C ASN A 323 -16.62 9.04 -5.37
N SER A 324 -17.53 10.00 -5.11
CA SER A 324 -18.60 10.36 -6.04
C SER A 324 -18.16 11.31 -7.15
N ILE A 325 -17.05 12.02 -6.96
CA ILE A 325 -16.46 12.90 -7.96
C ILE A 325 -15.13 12.26 -8.36
N SER A 326 -15.09 11.76 -9.58
CA SER A 326 -13.90 11.21 -10.19
C SER A 326 -13.58 12.04 -11.42
N GLU A 327 -12.60 12.92 -11.32
CA GLU A 327 -12.04 13.61 -12.47
C GLU A 327 -10.65 13.05 -12.72
N ASP A 328 -10.47 12.48 -13.91
CA ASP A 328 -9.16 11.98 -14.34
C ASP A 328 -8.23 13.17 -14.62
N TYR A 329 -7.36 13.43 -13.66
CA TYR A 329 -6.28 14.43 -13.79
C TYR A 329 -4.90 13.75 -13.97
N GLY A 330 -4.89 12.54 -14.49
CA GLY A 330 -3.67 11.81 -14.84
C GLY A 330 -3.02 11.02 -13.70
N ASN A 331 -3.50 11.16 -12.44
CA ASN A 331 -2.94 10.49 -11.26
C ASN A 331 -4.01 9.91 -10.31
N GLY A 332 -5.23 9.73 -10.78
CA GLY A 332 -6.34 9.26 -9.96
C GLY A 332 -7.56 10.16 -10.05
N GLY A 333 -8.64 9.77 -9.42
CA GLY A 333 -9.98 10.32 -9.62
C GLY A 333 -10.54 11.19 -8.52
N ASN A 334 -9.78 11.55 -7.48
CA ASN A 334 -10.29 12.29 -6.31
C ASN A 334 -9.90 13.78 -6.34
N TYR A 335 -10.12 14.43 -7.49
CA TYR A 335 -9.86 15.85 -7.69
C TYR A 335 -11.15 16.63 -7.91
N ILE A 336 -11.24 17.82 -7.31
CA ILE A 336 -12.23 18.84 -7.62
C ILE A 336 -11.62 19.78 -8.63
N SER A 337 -12.16 19.84 -9.86
CA SER A 337 -11.58 20.57 -10.99
C SER A 337 -11.35 22.05 -10.71
N SER A 338 -12.29 22.69 -9.97
CA SER A 338 -12.18 24.10 -9.59
C SER A 338 -13.10 24.40 -8.41
N LEU A 339 -12.60 25.15 -7.44
CA LEU A 339 -13.37 25.64 -6.29
C LEU A 339 -13.07 27.12 -6.10
N LYS A 340 -14.05 27.99 -6.46
CA LYS A 340 -13.90 29.45 -6.39
C LYS A 340 -13.97 29.97 -4.96
N PRO A 341 -13.48 31.21 -4.72
CA PRO A 341 -13.65 31.87 -3.43
C PRO A 341 -15.13 31.86 -2.95
N GLY A 342 -15.35 31.31 -1.75
CA GLY A 342 -16.67 31.19 -1.14
C GLY A 342 -17.57 30.09 -1.72
N GLU A 343 -17.09 29.33 -2.70
CA GLU A 343 -17.84 28.21 -3.28
C GLU A 343 -17.75 26.98 -2.36
N SER A 344 -18.82 26.21 -2.35
CA SER A 344 -18.89 24.93 -1.66
C SER A 344 -19.24 23.82 -2.64
N ILE A 345 -18.65 22.65 -2.44
CA ILE A 345 -18.96 21.43 -3.17
C ILE A 345 -19.19 20.29 -2.19
N GLN A 346 -20.15 19.43 -2.49
CA GLN A 346 -20.43 18.23 -1.73
C GLN A 346 -19.88 17.02 -2.46
N VAL A 347 -19.12 16.19 -1.75
CA VAL A 347 -18.59 14.91 -2.23
C VAL A 347 -19.08 13.79 -1.32
N ASN A 348 -19.16 12.58 -1.87
CA ASN A 348 -19.43 11.40 -1.08
C ASN A 348 -18.25 10.46 -1.16
N MET A 349 -17.90 9.88 -0.03
CA MET A 349 -16.83 8.91 0.13
C MET A 349 -17.39 7.65 0.76
N ALA A 350 -16.82 6.50 0.46
CA ALA A 350 -17.23 5.28 1.12
C ALA A 350 -16.10 4.29 1.32
N TRP A 351 -16.30 3.46 2.34
CA TRP A 351 -15.46 2.33 2.74
C TRP A 351 -16.34 1.12 2.96
N ILE A 352 -15.79 -0.08 2.80
CA ILE A 352 -16.37 -1.29 3.37
C ILE A 352 -15.52 -1.67 4.57
N VAL A 353 -16.17 -1.87 5.72
CA VAL A 353 -15.54 -2.23 6.99
C VAL A 353 -16.18 -3.48 7.59
N ASN A 354 -15.50 -4.13 8.52
CA ASN A 354 -16.15 -5.17 9.30
C ASN A 354 -17.11 -4.56 10.34
N GLU A 355 -18.22 -5.23 10.61
CA GLU A 355 -19.24 -4.75 11.58
C GLU A 355 -18.62 -4.51 12.97
N ASN A 356 -17.57 -5.26 13.33
CA ASN A 356 -16.89 -5.12 14.63
C ASN A 356 -16.14 -3.79 14.79
N ASP A 357 -15.77 -3.14 13.67
CA ASP A 357 -14.95 -1.92 13.65
C ASP A 357 -15.79 -0.63 13.71
N LEU A 358 -17.13 -0.74 13.54
CA LEU A 358 -18.04 0.41 13.44
C LEU A 358 -17.97 1.36 14.65
N ASN A 359 -17.61 0.86 15.81
CA ASN A 359 -17.62 1.64 17.06
C ASN A 359 -16.39 2.51 17.28
N ASN A 360 -15.34 2.31 16.49
CA ASN A 360 -14.02 2.90 16.70
C ASN A 360 -13.56 3.75 15.51
N MET A 361 -14.52 4.15 14.63
CA MET A 361 -14.21 4.84 13.38
C MET A 361 -14.05 6.35 13.56
N TYR A 362 -12.93 6.86 13.08
CA TYR A 362 -12.64 8.29 12.97
C TYR A 362 -12.21 8.61 11.54
N LEU A 363 -12.58 9.80 11.06
CA LEU A 363 -12.29 10.23 9.69
C LEU A 363 -11.25 11.34 9.69
N ASN A 364 -10.11 11.10 9.04
CA ASN A 364 -9.12 12.10 8.68
C ASN A 364 -9.45 12.66 7.28
N LEU A 365 -9.63 13.97 7.19
CA LEU A 365 -9.90 14.69 5.93
C LEU A 365 -8.70 15.54 5.48
N ASN A 366 -7.55 15.41 6.13
CA ASN A 366 -6.33 16.10 5.75
C ASN A 366 -5.68 15.44 4.53
N GLY A 367 -5.03 16.24 3.70
CA GLY A 367 -4.40 15.79 2.45
C GLY A 367 -3.17 14.88 2.61
N ASP A 368 -2.71 14.64 3.85
CA ASP A 368 -1.60 13.71 4.14
C ASP A 368 -2.00 12.23 4.06
N GLY A 369 -3.30 11.93 4.14
CA GLY A 369 -3.82 10.57 4.03
C GLY A 369 -3.39 9.60 5.14
N ALA A 370 -2.79 10.09 6.23
CA ALA A 370 -2.28 9.24 7.31
C ALA A 370 -3.41 8.40 7.95
N ALA A 371 -3.14 7.11 8.13
CA ALA A 371 -4.12 6.12 8.59
C ALA A 371 -3.72 5.40 9.89
N TYR A 372 -2.43 5.16 10.09
CA TYR A 372 -1.92 4.30 11.18
C TYR A 372 -1.04 5.04 12.19
N GLU A 373 -0.95 6.36 12.03
CA GLU A 373 -0.18 7.23 12.91
C GLU A 373 -0.85 8.60 13.04
N PHE A 374 -0.57 9.34 14.11
CA PHE A 374 -0.99 10.72 14.26
C PHE A 374 -0.02 11.64 13.54
N SER A 375 -0.48 12.25 12.44
CA SER A 375 0.27 13.27 11.70
C SER A 375 0.16 14.66 12.35
N ASP A 376 1.10 15.54 12.01
CA ASP A 376 1.05 16.95 12.43
C ASP A 376 -0.24 17.65 11.98
N SER A 377 -0.77 17.27 10.79
CA SER A 377 -2.03 17.80 10.27
C SER A 377 -3.20 17.39 11.15
N MET A 378 -3.31 16.12 11.54
CA MET A 378 -4.35 15.65 12.46
C MET A 378 -4.28 16.37 13.81
N LEU A 379 -3.07 16.58 14.35
CA LEU A 379 -2.90 17.28 15.62
C LEU A 379 -3.27 18.77 15.55
N LYS A 380 -3.15 19.36 14.36
CA LYS A 380 -3.47 20.77 14.10
C LYS A 380 -4.97 20.98 13.85
N THR A 381 -5.60 20.12 13.07
CA THR A 381 -6.97 20.31 12.55
C THR A 381 -8.00 19.41 13.21
N GLY A 382 -7.59 18.25 13.72
CA GLY A 382 -8.46 17.25 14.34
C GLY A 382 -8.94 16.17 13.38
N LEU A 383 -9.77 15.27 13.94
CA LEU A 383 -10.45 14.16 13.29
C LEU A 383 -11.95 14.28 13.51
N VAL A 384 -12.74 13.61 12.70
CA VAL A 384 -14.20 13.56 12.89
C VAL A 384 -14.57 12.20 13.47
N ASP A 385 -15.25 12.21 14.62
CA ASP A 385 -15.91 11.03 15.16
C ASP A 385 -17.13 10.70 14.28
N ILE A 386 -17.06 9.58 13.57
CA ILE A 386 -18.13 9.12 12.67
C ILE A 386 -18.82 7.86 13.18
N TYR A 387 -18.57 7.50 14.41
CA TYR A 387 -19.27 6.41 15.08
C TYR A 387 -20.78 6.62 15.09
N GLN A 388 -21.53 5.53 14.88
CA GLN A 388 -22.99 5.49 14.85
C GLN A 388 -23.55 4.57 15.92
#